data_d685c82b77d75b7e322bbec52c345d1f
#
_entry.id   d685c82b77d75b7e322bbec52c345d1f
#
_cell.length_a   1.000
_cell.length_b   1.000
_cell.length_c   1.000
_cell.angle_alpha   90.00
_cell.angle_beta   90.00
_cell.angle_gamma   90.00
#
_symmetry.space_group_name_H-M   'P 1'
#
loop_
_entity.id
_entity.type
_entity.pdbx_description
1 polymer ?
#
loop_
_entity_poly.entity_id
_entity_poly.type
_entity_poly.pdbx_seq_one_letter_code
_entity_poly.pdbx_strand_id
1 'polypeptide(L)'
;PQVHARVKGLARAQSADIRTKLEAAGVAIFSGHGELIDREVGMAAHQVRANLFTGEAKVLDADVVLVATGASPRVLPGAEPDGERILTWRQLYDLD
;
A
#
# COMPACT_ATOMS: atom_id res chain seq x y z
N PRO A 1 18.65 7.39 -16.70
CA PRO A 1 17.51 6.62 -17.25
C PRO A 1 17.67 5.12 -17.03
N GLN A 2 18.79 4.48 -17.42
CA GLN A 2 18.98 3.03 -17.31
C GLN A 2 19.01 2.52 -15.87
N VAL A 3 19.59 3.27 -14.93
CA VAL A 3 19.66 2.88 -13.51
C VAL A 3 18.27 2.89 -12.89
N HIS A 4 17.48 3.93 -13.12
CA HIS A 4 16.11 4.03 -12.61
C HIS A 4 15.20 2.93 -13.17
N ALA A 5 15.29 2.65 -14.46
CA ALA A 5 14.54 1.57 -15.10
C ALA A 5 14.90 0.20 -14.48
N ARG A 6 16.17 -0.04 -14.20
CA ARG A 6 16.63 -1.26 -13.54
C ARG A 6 16.11 -1.39 -12.12
N VAL A 7 16.20 -0.33 -11.32
CA VAL A 7 15.69 -0.31 -9.93
C VAL A 7 14.19 -0.56 -9.90
N LYS A 8 13.42 0.11 -10.77
CA LYS A 8 11.98 -0.12 -10.89
C LYS A 8 11.65 -1.55 -11.34
N GLY A 9 12.43 -2.09 -12.27
CA GLY A 9 12.29 -3.48 -12.73
C GLY A 9 12.51 -4.47 -11.61
N LEU A 10 13.58 -4.31 -10.83
CA LEU A 10 13.87 -5.15 -9.67
C LEU A 10 12.78 -5.04 -8.59
N ALA A 11 12.31 -3.85 -8.28
CA ALA A 11 11.24 -3.64 -7.30
C ALA A 11 9.94 -4.33 -7.72
N ARG A 12 9.57 -4.24 -9.01
CA ARG A 12 8.39 -4.93 -9.54
C ARG A 12 8.53 -6.45 -9.49
N ALA A 13 9.69 -6.98 -9.88
CA ALA A 13 9.97 -8.41 -9.82
C ALA A 13 9.90 -8.93 -8.38
N GLN A 14 10.44 -8.19 -7.42
CA GLN A 14 10.40 -8.51 -6.00
C GLN A 14 8.96 -8.50 -5.46
N SER A 15 8.17 -7.50 -5.80
CA SER A 15 6.75 -7.42 -5.43
C SER A 15 5.95 -8.60 -5.98
N ALA A 16 6.19 -8.99 -7.24
CA ALA A 16 5.53 -10.14 -7.86
C ALA A 16 5.91 -11.45 -7.18
N ASP A 17 7.18 -11.64 -6.84
CA ASP A 17 7.67 -12.83 -6.13
C ASP A 17 7.06 -12.95 -4.73
N ILE A 18 7.02 -11.86 -3.97
CA ILE A 18 6.37 -11.81 -2.65
C ILE A 18 4.89 -12.17 -2.76
N ARG A 19 4.18 -11.59 -3.73
CA ARG A 19 2.77 -11.89 -3.97
C ARG A 19 2.57 -13.39 -4.23
N THR A 20 3.33 -13.96 -5.13
CA THR A 20 3.27 -15.40 -5.46
C THR A 20 3.51 -16.28 -4.23
N LYS A 21 4.50 -15.93 -3.41
CA LYS A 21 4.80 -16.68 -2.17
C LYS A 21 3.67 -16.58 -1.15
N LEU A 22 3.06 -15.42 -0.99
CA LEU A 22 1.91 -15.23 -0.09
C LEU A 22 0.70 -16.03 -0.56
N GLU A 23 0.37 -15.98 -1.85
CA GLU A 23 -0.73 -16.74 -2.44
C GLU A 23 -0.51 -18.25 -2.29
N ALA A 24 0.72 -18.74 -2.53
CA ALA A 24 1.10 -20.12 -2.32
C ALA A 24 1.00 -20.58 -0.84
N ALA A 25 1.18 -19.65 0.10
CA ALA A 25 0.97 -19.89 1.53
C ALA A 25 -0.49 -19.80 1.97
N GLY A 26 -1.43 -19.59 1.06
CA GLY A 26 -2.85 -19.47 1.35
C GLY A 26 -3.31 -18.11 1.87
N VAL A 27 -2.49 -17.07 1.71
CA VAL A 27 -2.82 -15.71 2.12
C VAL A 27 -3.70 -15.04 1.07
N ALA A 28 -4.87 -14.54 1.48
CA ALA A 28 -5.73 -13.74 0.61
C ALA A 28 -5.17 -12.32 0.48
N ILE A 29 -4.98 -11.85 -0.75
CA ILE A 29 -4.43 -10.52 -1.04
C ILE A 29 -5.52 -9.65 -1.67
N PHE A 30 -5.76 -8.50 -1.06
CA PHE A 30 -6.72 -7.51 -1.54
C PHE A 30 -5.98 -6.23 -1.94
N SER A 31 -6.15 -5.80 -3.18
CA SER A 31 -5.56 -4.56 -3.69
C SER A 31 -6.54 -3.40 -3.48
N GLY A 32 -6.18 -2.47 -2.60
CA GLY A 32 -7.04 -1.36 -2.21
C GLY A 32 -6.55 -0.67 -0.95
N HIS A 33 -7.48 -0.05 -0.24
CA HIS A 33 -7.23 0.62 1.03
C HIS A 33 -7.91 -0.12 2.17
N GLY A 34 -7.14 -0.44 3.21
CA GLY A 34 -7.64 -1.02 4.45
C GLY A 34 -8.03 0.06 5.45
N GLU A 35 -9.15 -0.12 6.11
CA GLU A 35 -9.67 0.76 7.16
C GLU A 35 -10.11 -0.09 8.35
N LEU A 36 -9.62 0.25 9.55
CA LEU A 36 -10.17 -0.33 10.77
C LEU A 36 -11.54 0.28 11.01
N ILE A 37 -12.53 -0.56 11.26
CA ILE A 37 -13.88 -0.11 11.56
C ILE A 37 -14.25 -0.49 12.99
N ASP A 38 -15.10 0.32 13.61
CA ASP A 38 -15.63 0.05 14.93
C ASP A 38 -16.45 -1.25 14.88
N ARG A 39 -16.21 -2.09 15.86
CA ARG A 39 -16.90 -3.37 15.94
C ARG A 39 -18.31 -3.18 16.48
N GLU A 40 -19.24 -3.91 15.93
CA GLU A 40 -20.55 -4.12 16.55
C GLU A 40 -20.43 -5.07 17.75
N VAL A 41 -21.23 -4.84 18.76
CA VAL A 41 -21.24 -5.66 19.98
C VAL A 41 -21.60 -7.11 19.62
N GLY A 42 -20.71 -8.04 19.96
CA GLY A 42 -20.90 -9.49 19.71
C GLY A 42 -20.22 -10.03 18.47
N MET A 43 -19.51 -9.20 17.68
CA MET A 43 -18.74 -9.62 16.50
C MET A 43 -17.29 -10.03 16.88
N ALA A 44 -16.54 -10.50 15.87
CA ALA A 44 -15.11 -10.85 15.97
C ALA A 44 -14.29 -9.73 16.60
N ALA A 45 -13.10 -10.08 17.12
CA ALA A 45 -12.28 -9.15 17.89
C ALA A 45 -11.93 -7.84 17.15
N HIS A 46 -11.73 -7.90 15.82
CA HIS A 46 -11.42 -6.74 14.98
C HIS A 46 -12.07 -6.89 13.61
N GLN A 47 -12.46 -5.77 13.01
CA GLN A 47 -12.96 -5.73 11.64
C GLN A 47 -12.15 -4.76 10.80
N VAL A 48 -11.84 -5.18 9.58
CA VAL A 48 -11.13 -4.37 8.58
C VAL A 48 -12.00 -4.27 7.33
N ARG A 49 -12.30 -3.07 6.92
CA ARG A 49 -12.92 -2.82 5.60
C ARG A 49 -11.82 -2.69 4.56
N ALA A 50 -11.85 -3.53 3.56
CA ALA A 50 -11.00 -3.44 2.38
C ALA A 50 -11.78 -2.76 1.26
N ASN A 51 -11.44 -1.51 0.96
CA ASN A 51 -11.98 -0.76 -0.17
C ASN A 51 -11.10 -1.05 -1.39
N LEU A 52 -11.56 -1.92 -2.26
CA LEU A 52 -10.79 -2.40 -3.41
C LEU A 52 -10.71 -1.35 -4.51
N PHE A 53 -9.62 -1.35 -5.26
CA PHE A 53 -9.48 -0.47 -6.44
C PHE A 53 -10.49 -0.77 -7.55
N THR A 54 -11.17 -1.92 -7.52
CA THR A 54 -12.31 -2.26 -8.38
C THR A 54 -13.59 -1.49 -8.03
N GLY A 55 -13.64 -0.80 -6.88
CA GLY A 55 -14.81 -0.13 -6.34
C GLY A 55 -15.63 -0.99 -5.37
N GLU A 56 -15.32 -2.25 -5.22
CA GLU A 56 -15.95 -3.13 -4.23
C GLU A 56 -15.40 -2.86 -2.83
N ALA A 57 -16.23 -3.10 -1.81
CA ALA A 57 -15.81 -3.10 -0.42
C ALA A 57 -16.06 -4.48 0.20
N LYS A 58 -15.09 -4.98 0.96
CA LYS A 58 -15.22 -6.22 1.73
C LYS A 58 -14.94 -5.93 3.19
N VAL A 59 -15.72 -6.55 4.08
CA VAL A 59 -15.45 -6.53 5.51
C VAL A 59 -14.86 -7.87 5.91
N LEU A 60 -13.72 -7.82 6.58
CA LEU A 60 -12.95 -8.96 7.01
C LEU A 60 -12.91 -9.00 8.54
N ASP A 61 -13.22 -10.11 9.11
CA ASP A 61 -13.06 -10.36 10.54
C ASP A 61 -11.64 -10.86 10.82
N ALA A 62 -11.01 -10.35 11.86
CA ALA A 62 -9.65 -10.71 12.22
C ALA A 62 -9.48 -10.83 13.75
N ASP A 63 -8.77 -11.85 14.18
CA ASP A 63 -8.34 -12.00 15.58
C ASP A 63 -7.23 -11.04 15.95
N VAL A 64 -6.33 -10.78 14.98
CA VAL A 64 -5.18 -9.87 15.11
C VAL A 64 -5.04 -9.03 13.85
N VAL A 65 -4.78 -7.75 14.00
CA VAL A 65 -4.50 -6.84 12.88
C VAL A 65 -3.10 -6.24 13.04
N LEU A 66 -2.27 -6.43 12.03
CA LEU A 66 -0.96 -5.78 11.92
C LEU A 66 -1.08 -4.55 11.02
N VAL A 67 -0.78 -3.38 11.57
CA VAL A 67 -0.73 -2.12 10.82
C VAL A 67 0.68 -1.90 10.29
N ALA A 68 0.85 -2.04 8.98
CA ALA A 68 2.13 -1.89 8.28
C ALA A 68 1.96 -1.03 7.01
N THR A 69 1.27 0.09 7.14
CA THR A 69 0.84 0.95 6.02
C THR A 69 1.95 1.82 5.44
N GLY A 70 3.15 1.78 6.03
CA GLY A 70 4.29 2.57 5.59
C GLY A 70 4.16 4.06 5.96
N ALA A 71 4.90 4.90 5.23
CA ALA A 71 4.94 6.33 5.44
C ALA A 71 4.80 7.11 4.12
N SER A 72 4.27 8.30 4.21
CA SER A 72 4.25 9.26 3.11
C SER A 72 5.13 10.47 3.45
N PRO A 73 5.77 11.11 2.46
CA PRO A 73 6.53 12.32 2.69
C PRO A 73 5.66 13.41 3.30
N ARG A 74 6.17 14.08 4.33
CA ARG A 74 5.52 15.27 4.87
C ARG A 74 5.69 16.43 3.89
N VAL A 75 4.62 17.08 3.54
CA VAL A 75 4.63 18.31 2.77
C VAL A 75 4.75 19.49 3.72
N LEU A 76 5.76 20.35 3.50
CA LEU A 76 5.97 21.56 4.30
C LEU A 76 5.21 22.72 3.65
N PRO A 77 4.50 23.54 4.42
CA PRO A 77 3.90 24.77 3.91
C PRO A 77 4.97 25.70 3.30
N GLY A 78 4.74 26.18 2.08
CA GLY A 78 5.68 27.02 1.34
C GLY A 78 6.81 26.25 0.62
N ALA A 79 6.79 24.91 0.67
CA ALA A 79 7.71 24.03 -0.07
C ALA A 79 6.96 22.80 -0.60
N GLU A 80 5.78 23.04 -1.13
CA GLU A 80 4.95 21.98 -1.71
C GLU A 80 5.63 21.42 -2.96
N PRO A 81 5.59 20.10 -3.15
CA PRO A 81 6.15 19.47 -4.34
C PRO A 81 5.44 19.97 -5.61
N ASP A 82 6.22 20.56 -6.52
CA ASP A 82 5.75 21.10 -7.80
C ASP A 82 6.00 20.14 -8.98
N GLY A 83 6.74 19.07 -8.75
CA GLY A 83 7.09 18.09 -9.78
C GLY A 83 8.28 18.50 -10.66
N GLU A 84 8.88 19.70 -10.47
CA GLU A 84 9.99 20.22 -11.28
C GLU A 84 11.24 20.47 -10.45
N ARG A 85 11.13 21.27 -9.40
CA ARG A 85 12.24 21.69 -8.54
C ARG A 85 12.16 21.15 -7.13
N ILE A 86 10.94 21.05 -6.61
CA ILE A 86 10.65 20.47 -5.30
C ILE A 86 10.00 19.13 -5.53
N LEU A 87 10.73 18.08 -5.23
CA LEU A 87 10.31 16.70 -5.48
C LEU A 87 10.19 15.94 -4.17
N THR A 88 9.17 15.08 -4.08
CA THR A 88 9.17 14.02 -3.08
C THR A 88 10.14 12.91 -3.51
N TRP A 89 10.57 12.07 -2.56
CA TRP A 89 11.41 10.92 -2.89
C TRP A 89 10.77 9.98 -3.91
N ARG A 90 9.45 9.90 -3.97
CA ARG A 90 8.71 9.11 -4.96
C ARG A 90 8.90 9.68 -6.37
N GLN A 91 8.74 10.99 -6.50
CA GLN A 91 8.92 11.69 -7.79
C GLN A 91 10.37 11.63 -8.27
N LEU A 92 11.35 11.61 -7.34
CA LEU A 92 12.76 11.47 -7.69
C LEU A 92 13.04 10.16 -8.47
N TYR A 93 12.39 9.07 -8.12
CA TYR A 93 12.53 7.80 -8.84
C TYR A 93 11.79 7.77 -10.18
N ASP A 94 10.96 8.78 -10.46
CA ASP A 94 10.20 8.90 -11.72
C ASP A 94 10.85 9.87 -12.71
N LEU A 95 12.00 10.46 -12.34
CA LEU A 95 12.78 11.28 -13.26
C LEU A 95 13.42 10.43 -14.36
N ASP A 96 13.35 10.93 -15.60
CA ASP A 96 13.99 10.34 -16.79
C ASP A 96 15.46 10.72 -16.93
#